data_09f289621f39ac17a899e4ac3f63d6cd
#
_entry.id   09f289621f39ac17a899e4ac3f63d6cd
#
_cell.length_a   1.000
_cell.length_b   1.000
_cell.length_c   1.000
_cell.angle_alpha   90.00
_cell.angle_beta   90.00
_cell.angle_gamma   90.00
#
_symmetry.space_group_name_H-M   'P 1'
#
loop_
_entity.id
_entity.type
_entity.pdbx_description
1 polymer ?
#
loop_
_entity_poly.entity_id
_entity_poly.type
_entity_poly.pdbx_seq_one_letter_code
_entity_poly.pdbx_strand_id
1 'polypeptide(L)'
;MENIKKNFGFGCMRLPLKDGEIDLAETSRMVDYFLEQGFNYFDTAHGYLQGRSETALKACLTSRHPRDSYILTDKLTGSFFKTEADIRPFFQSQLEACGVDYFDFYLMHAQNAIFYQHFKKCRAYETAFALKAEGKIKHVGISFHDHAEVLEQILTDYPEIEVVQIQFNYVDYDDPAVQSRECYEVCRRHGKPVLVMEPVKGGNLVNLPEEARKVLDELHGGSPASYAIRFAAGFPGIMMVLSGMSSMEQMKDNLSYMKDFQPLNETELEAVKKVQSIFRGMNLIPCTACRYCTDGCPRQIAIPDLFAVMNTKQIYHDWNADFYYNNVYTGTGRRASDCIQCGRCEKACPQHLPIRKLLTEIAAEFEKQ
;
A
#
# COMPACT_ATOMS: atom_id res chain seq x y z
N MET A 1 -6.54 7.46 -20.43
CA MET A 1 -6.90 6.53 -19.33
C MET A 1 -8.41 6.43 -19.32
N GLU A 2 -8.86 5.91 -20.43
CA GLU A 2 -10.27 5.73 -20.73
C GLU A 2 -10.85 4.63 -19.84
N ASN A 3 -12.14 4.72 -19.52
CA ASN A 3 -12.93 3.76 -18.73
C ASN A 3 -12.76 3.75 -17.21
N ILE A 4 -11.91 4.58 -16.59
CA ILE A 4 -11.94 4.77 -15.13
C ILE A 4 -13.21 5.55 -14.77
N LYS A 5 -14.09 4.92 -13.98
CA LYS A 5 -15.40 5.51 -13.66
C LYS A 5 -15.33 6.51 -12.50
N LYS A 6 -14.49 6.24 -11.50
CA LYS A 6 -14.32 7.04 -10.28
C LYS A 6 -12.88 6.96 -9.78
N ASN A 7 -12.46 7.96 -9.03
CA ASN A 7 -11.08 8.09 -8.52
C ASN A 7 -10.79 7.27 -7.25
N PHE A 8 -11.46 6.13 -7.08
CA PHE A 8 -11.26 5.23 -5.94
C PHE A 8 -11.18 3.78 -6.40
N GLY A 9 -10.19 3.03 -5.91
CA GLY A 9 -9.87 1.68 -6.33
C GLY A 9 -9.78 0.69 -5.17
N PHE A 10 -10.08 -0.57 -5.46
CA PHE A 10 -9.96 -1.69 -4.53
C PHE A 10 -8.53 -2.25 -4.57
N GLY A 11 -7.74 -1.96 -3.51
CA GLY A 11 -6.42 -2.54 -3.30
C GLY A 11 -6.53 -3.97 -2.76
N CYS A 12 -6.05 -4.95 -3.52
CA CYS A 12 -6.25 -6.37 -3.23
C CYS A 12 -5.12 -7.01 -2.39
N MET A 13 -4.31 -6.19 -1.72
CA MET A 13 -3.27 -6.66 -0.79
C MET A 13 -3.86 -7.21 0.53
N ARG A 14 -5.04 -6.74 0.93
CA ARG A 14 -5.71 -7.06 2.20
C ARG A 14 -7.12 -7.61 2.00
N LEU A 15 -7.26 -8.62 1.13
CA LEU A 15 -8.54 -9.30 0.93
C LEU A 15 -9.02 -9.97 2.23
N PRO A 16 -10.34 -10.16 2.41
CA PRO A 16 -10.90 -10.85 3.57
C PRO A 16 -10.26 -12.23 3.77
N LEU A 17 -9.91 -12.54 5.01
CA LEU A 17 -9.36 -13.85 5.39
C LEU A 17 -10.34 -14.58 6.33
N LYS A 18 -10.46 -15.89 6.13
CA LYS A 18 -11.15 -16.81 7.01
C LYS A 18 -10.25 -18.04 7.22
N ASP A 19 -9.97 -18.35 8.47
CA ASP A 19 -9.09 -19.47 8.85
C ASP A 19 -7.70 -19.44 8.17
N GLY A 20 -7.16 -18.24 7.92
CA GLY A 20 -5.87 -18.03 7.27
C GLY A 20 -5.87 -18.07 5.74
N GLU A 21 -7.01 -18.44 5.12
CA GLU A 21 -7.22 -18.44 3.67
C GLU A 21 -8.08 -17.25 3.22
N ILE A 22 -7.98 -16.89 1.93
CA ILE A 22 -8.82 -15.81 1.38
C ILE A 22 -10.29 -16.28 1.39
N ASP A 23 -11.16 -15.51 2.01
CA ASP A 23 -12.60 -15.72 1.94
C ASP A 23 -13.13 -15.31 0.56
N LEU A 24 -13.14 -16.26 -0.37
CA LEU A 24 -13.60 -16.03 -1.75
C LEU A 24 -15.08 -15.63 -1.81
N ALA A 25 -15.89 -16.10 -0.86
CA ALA A 25 -17.32 -15.76 -0.84
C ALA A 25 -17.52 -14.29 -0.43
N GLU A 26 -16.84 -13.84 0.62
CA GLU A 26 -16.87 -12.44 1.02
C GLU A 26 -16.22 -11.54 -0.03
N THR A 27 -15.06 -11.94 -0.55
CA THR A 27 -14.36 -11.20 -1.63
C THR A 27 -15.26 -11.04 -2.86
N SER A 28 -15.97 -12.09 -3.28
CA SER A 28 -16.91 -12.02 -4.41
C SER A 28 -18.06 -11.04 -4.15
N ARG A 29 -18.64 -11.07 -2.96
CA ARG A 29 -19.70 -10.10 -2.58
C ARG A 29 -19.19 -8.66 -2.59
N MET A 30 -17.96 -8.45 -2.11
CA MET A 30 -17.33 -7.13 -2.12
C MET A 30 -17.06 -6.65 -3.55
N VAL A 31 -16.56 -7.52 -4.43
CA VAL A 31 -16.34 -7.21 -5.86
C VAL A 31 -17.65 -6.82 -6.53
N ASP A 32 -18.71 -7.61 -6.33
CA ASP A 32 -20.02 -7.34 -6.90
C ASP A 32 -20.55 -5.98 -6.42
N TYR A 33 -20.51 -5.73 -5.13
CA TYR A 33 -20.97 -4.48 -4.54
C TYR A 33 -20.16 -3.27 -5.05
N PHE A 34 -18.82 -3.41 -5.17
CA PHE A 34 -17.94 -2.36 -5.69
C PHE A 34 -18.32 -1.96 -7.12
N LEU A 35 -18.53 -2.94 -8.00
CA LEU A 35 -18.96 -2.72 -9.38
C LEU A 35 -20.38 -2.13 -9.47
N GLU A 36 -21.32 -2.63 -8.66
CA GLU A 36 -22.69 -2.11 -8.59
C GLU A 36 -22.75 -0.65 -8.15
N GLN A 37 -21.87 -0.23 -7.24
CA GLN A 37 -21.76 1.18 -6.82
C GLN A 37 -21.09 2.09 -7.86
N GLY A 38 -20.70 1.54 -9.01
CA GLY A 38 -20.13 2.29 -10.14
C GLY A 38 -18.62 2.53 -10.05
N PHE A 39 -17.91 1.79 -9.22
CA PHE A 39 -16.44 1.75 -9.18
C PHE A 39 -15.93 0.58 -10.01
N ASN A 40 -14.70 0.66 -10.53
CA ASN A 40 -14.22 -0.40 -11.41
C ASN A 40 -12.71 -0.63 -11.44
N TYR A 41 -11.95 -0.03 -10.51
CA TYR A 41 -10.49 -0.15 -10.49
C TYR A 41 -10.03 -1.14 -9.42
N PHE A 42 -9.25 -2.17 -9.81
CA PHE A 42 -8.67 -3.18 -8.94
C PHE A 42 -7.15 -3.19 -9.08
N ASP A 43 -6.45 -3.25 -7.95
CA ASP A 43 -4.98 -3.23 -7.90
C ASP A 43 -4.45 -4.46 -7.17
N THR A 44 -3.62 -5.25 -7.85
CA THR A 44 -2.97 -6.43 -7.29
C THR A 44 -1.46 -6.42 -7.54
N ALA A 45 -0.76 -7.42 -7.06
CA ALA A 45 0.61 -7.77 -7.38
C ALA A 45 0.87 -9.24 -7.05
N HIS A 46 1.79 -9.86 -7.76
CA HIS A 46 2.14 -11.29 -7.56
C HIS A 46 2.54 -11.62 -6.11
N GLY A 47 3.26 -10.72 -5.43
CA GLY A 47 3.65 -10.92 -4.03
C GLY A 47 2.51 -10.82 -3.00
N TYR A 48 1.33 -10.32 -3.39
CA TYR A 48 0.24 -10.10 -2.45
C TYR A 48 -0.38 -11.42 -1.98
N LEU A 49 -0.49 -11.55 -0.65
CA LEU A 49 -1.01 -12.76 -0.02
C LEU A 49 -0.30 -14.04 -0.52
N GLN A 50 1.02 -13.96 -0.74
CA GLN A 50 1.86 -15.06 -1.23
C GLN A 50 1.43 -15.60 -2.62
N GLY A 51 1.09 -14.70 -3.54
CA GLY A 51 0.62 -15.02 -4.89
C GLY A 51 -0.87 -15.37 -4.99
N ARG A 52 -1.58 -15.39 -3.85
CA ARG A 52 -3.00 -15.78 -3.82
C ARG A 52 -3.96 -14.67 -4.23
N SER A 53 -3.53 -13.40 -4.23
CA SER A 53 -4.38 -12.28 -4.63
C SER A 53 -4.79 -12.35 -6.10
N GLU A 54 -3.87 -12.68 -7.01
CA GLU A 54 -4.14 -12.86 -8.44
C GLU A 54 -5.19 -13.96 -8.69
N THR A 55 -4.98 -15.13 -8.09
CA THR A 55 -5.91 -16.27 -8.23
C THR A 55 -7.27 -16.01 -7.58
N ALA A 56 -7.31 -15.26 -6.49
CA ALA A 56 -8.56 -14.81 -5.88
C ALA A 56 -9.33 -13.85 -6.81
N LEU A 57 -8.63 -12.90 -7.46
CA LEU A 57 -9.25 -12.03 -8.45
C LEU A 57 -9.74 -12.82 -9.67
N LYS A 58 -9.04 -13.89 -10.08
CA LYS A 58 -9.56 -14.79 -11.09
C LYS A 58 -10.91 -15.38 -10.68
N ALA A 59 -10.99 -15.89 -9.47
CA ALA A 59 -12.21 -16.54 -8.95
C ALA A 59 -13.34 -15.54 -8.69
N CYS A 60 -13.02 -14.34 -8.16
CA CYS A 60 -14.02 -13.40 -7.65
C CYS A 60 -14.39 -12.29 -8.64
N LEU A 61 -13.53 -11.96 -9.58
CA LEU A 61 -13.70 -10.86 -10.52
C LEU A 61 -13.68 -11.35 -11.98
N THR A 62 -12.54 -11.81 -12.48
CA THR A 62 -12.30 -11.89 -13.94
C THR A 62 -13.05 -13.04 -14.61
N SER A 63 -13.34 -14.15 -13.88
CA SER A 63 -14.19 -15.24 -14.41
C SER A 63 -15.68 -14.98 -14.29
N ARG A 64 -16.09 -13.91 -13.60
CA ARG A 64 -17.49 -13.62 -13.25
C ARG A 64 -18.03 -12.37 -13.95
N HIS A 65 -17.17 -11.44 -14.32
CA HIS A 65 -17.57 -10.15 -14.90
C HIS A 65 -16.95 -9.94 -16.28
N PRO A 66 -17.63 -9.24 -17.18
CA PRO A 66 -17.09 -8.89 -18.51
C PRO A 66 -15.79 -8.10 -18.40
N ARG A 67 -14.80 -8.40 -19.28
CA ARG A 67 -13.45 -7.79 -19.21
C ARG A 67 -13.46 -6.26 -19.32
N ASP A 68 -14.40 -5.67 -20.00
CA ASP A 68 -14.56 -4.22 -20.17
C ASP A 68 -15.27 -3.53 -18.99
N SER A 69 -15.80 -4.29 -18.04
CA SER A 69 -16.49 -3.75 -16.88
C SER A 69 -15.54 -3.31 -15.75
N TYR A 70 -14.27 -3.72 -15.78
CA TYR A 70 -13.27 -3.43 -14.76
C TYR A 70 -11.92 -3.04 -15.34
N ILE A 71 -11.15 -2.33 -14.55
CA ILE A 71 -9.73 -1.98 -14.76
C ILE A 71 -8.90 -2.88 -13.82
N LEU A 72 -7.89 -3.54 -14.36
CA LEU A 72 -7.00 -4.41 -13.59
C LEU A 72 -5.56 -3.92 -13.69
N THR A 73 -4.98 -3.63 -12.52
CA THR A 73 -3.56 -3.29 -12.36
C THR A 73 -2.83 -4.46 -11.74
N ASP A 74 -1.69 -4.83 -12.35
CA ASP A 74 -0.73 -5.76 -11.77
C ASP A 74 0.68 -5.19 -11.83
N LYS A 75 1.67 -5.88 -11.25
CA LYS A 75 3.01 -5.32 -11.06
C LYS A 75 4.12 -6.33 -11.36
N LEU A 76 5.17 -5.86 -12.03
CA LEU A 76 6.42 -6.58 -12.21
C LEU A 76 7.25 -6.49 -10.92
N THR A 77 7.28 -7.52 -10.11
CA THR A 77 7.99 -7.54 -8.83
C THR A 77 9.41 -8.06 -8.99
N GLY A 78 10.40 -7.28 -8.57
CA GLY A 78 11.82 -7.50 -8.84
C GLY A 78 12.43 -8.80 -8.27
N SER A 79 11.79 -9.42 -7.28
CA SER A 79 12.25 -10.71 -6.72
C SER A 79 11.93 -11.92 -7.60
N PHE A 80 11.07 -11.78 -8.61
CA PHE A 80 10.61 -12.89 -9.45
C PHE A 80 11.32 -12.98 -10.80
N PHE A 81 12.29 -12.12 -11.09
CA PHE A 81 13.13 -12.21 -12.29
C PHE A 81 14.58 -11.82 -11.97
N LYS A 82 15.53 -12.38 -12.70
CA LYS A 82 16.97 -12.11 -12.57
C LYS A 82 17.59 -11.60 -13.86
N THR A 83 16.97 -11.88 -14.99
CA THR A 83 17.41 -11.52 -16.34
C THR A 83 16.24 -11.01 -17.17
N GLU A 84 16.52 -10.37 -18.31
CA GLU A 84 15.49 -9.96 -19.28
C GLU A 84 14.63 -11.15 -19.74
N ALA A 85 15.26 -12.32 -19.94
CA ALA A 85 14.57 -13.51 -20.43
C ALA A 85 13.50 -14.05 -19.47
N ASP A 86 13.61 -13.75 -18.17
CA ASP A 86 12.67 -14.22 -17.15
C ASP A 86 11.37 -13.41 -17.16
N ILE A 87 11.38 -12.16 -17.67
CA ILE A 87 10.29 -11.20 -17.51
C ILE A 87 9.03 -11.63 -18.29
N ARG A 88 9.18 -12.01 -19.55
CA ARG A 88 8.03 -12.41 -20.38
C ARG A 88 7.34 -13.70 -19.87
N PRO A 89 8.06 -14.78 -19.50
CA PRO A 89 7.44 -15.94 -18.87
C PRO A 89 6.73 -15.60 -17.55
N PHE A 90 7.32 -14.74 -16.71
CA PHE A 90 6.70 -14.28 -15.48
C PHE A 90 5.42 -13.48 -15.76
N PHE A 91 5.47 -12.51 -16.65
CA PHE A 91 4.29 -11.75 -17.08
C PHE A 91 3.17 -12.66 -17.59
N GLN A 92 3.50 -13.66 -18.40
CA GLN A 92 2.54 -14.64 -18.90
C GLN A 92 1.88 -15.43 -17.76
N SER A 93 2.66 -15.84 -16.76
CA SER A 93 2.12 -16.54 -15.58
C SER A 93 1.15 -15.67 -14.77
N GLN A 94 1.36 -14.35 -14.70
CA GLN A 94 0.44 -13.40 -14.06
C GLN A 94 -0.88 -13.26 -14.83
N LEU A 95 -0.83 -13.18 -16.18
CA LEU A 95 -2.02 -13.20 -17.02
C LEU A 95 -2.87 -14.47 -16.77
N GLU A 96 -2.22 -15.63 -16.68
CA GLU A 96 -2.87 -16.91 -16.40
C GLU A 96 -3.46 -16.97 -14.98
N ALA A 97 -2.70 -16.47 -13.98
CA ALA A 97 -3.13 -16.40 -12.59
C ALA A 97 -4.35 -15.49 -12.42
N CYS A 98 -4.36 -14.34 -13.09
CA CYS A 98 -5.48 -13.41 -13.11
C CYS A 98 -6.60 -13.83 -14.08
N GLY A 99 -6.35 -14.75 -15.02
CA GLY A 99 -7.33 -15.19 -16.03
C GLY A 99 -7.72 -14.10 -17.03
N VAL A 100 -6.74 -13.32 -17.51
CA VAL A 100 -6.93 -12.21 -18.44
C VAL A 100 -5.93 -12.27 -19.59
N ASP A 101 -6.23 -11.61 -20.71
CA ASP A 101 -5.35 -11.53 -21.87
C ASP A 101 -4.45 -10.29 -21.90
N TYR A 102 -4.77 -9.28 -21.07
CA TYR A 102 -4.02 -8.04 -20.92
C TYR A 102 -4.28 -7.40 -19.53
N PHE A 103 -3.33 -6.56 -19.10
CA PHE A 103 -3.52 -5.66 -17.96
C PHE A 103 -3.81 -4.23 -18.46
N ASP A 104 -4.71 -3.52 -17.75
CA ASP A 104 -4.94 -2.09 -18.06
C ASP A 104 -3.75 -1.26 -17.59
N PHE A 105 -3.22 -1.54 -16.40
CA PHE A 105 -1.99 -0.94 -15.88
C PHE A 105 -1.01 -2.04 -15.47
N TYR A 106 0.26 -1.84 -15.80
CA TYR A 106 1.32 -2.71 -15.33
C TYR A 106 2.47 -1.87 -14.77
N LEU A 107 2.76 -2.05 -13.48
CA LEU A 107 3.69 -1.19 -12.76
C LEU A 107 5.01 -1.90 -12.46
N MET A 108 6.13 -1.20 -12.67
CA MET A 108 7.42 -1.65 -12.13
C MET A 108 7.34 -1.53 -10.60
N HIS A 109 7.30 -2.66 -9.89
CA HIS A 109 6.92 -2.75 -8.49
C HIS A 109 8.03 -2.24 -7.56
N ALA A 110 7.62 -1.46 -6.52
CA ALA A 110 8.45 -1.05 -5.39
C ALA A 110 9.77 -0.38 -5.80
N GLN A 111 9.73 0.52 -6.79
CA GLN A 111 10.92 1.19 -7.28
C GLN A 111 11.57 2.04 -6.19
N ASN A 112 12.84 1.84 -6.01
CA ASN A 112 13.78 2.60 -5.19
C ASN A 112 15.15 2.57 -5.87
N ALA A 113 16.14 3.26 -5.34
CA ALA A 113 17.47 3.35 -5.94
C ALA A 113 18.09 1.97 -6.28
N ILE A 114 17.87 0.95 -5.44
CA ILE A 114 18.42 -0.41 -5.63
C ILE A 114 17.65 -1.16 -6.71
N PHE A 115 16.31 -1.21 -6.59
CA PHE A 115 15.48 -1.91 -7.57
C PHE A 115 15.52 -1.26 -8.93
N TYR A 116 15.62 0.07 -8.99
CA TYR A 116 15.77 0.78 -10.26
C TYR A 116 16.99 0.27 -11.06
N GLN A 117 18.15 0.09 -10.41
CA GLN A 117 19.34 -0.45 -11.08
C GLN A 117 19.14 -1.91 -11.54
N HIS A 118 18.46 -2.72 -10.74
CA HIS A 118 18.11 -4.10 -11.13
C HIS A 118 17.20 -4.13 -12.37
N PHE A 119 16.15 -3.32 -12.37
CA PHE A 119 15.21 -3.23 -13.48
C PHE A 119 15.87 -2.71 -14.76
N LYS A 120 16.75 -1.70 -14.66
CA LYS A 120 17.57 -1.23 -15.81
C LYS A 120 18.45 -2.34 -16.36
N LYS A 121 19.20 -3.02 -15.49
CA LYS A 121 20.09 -4.10 -15.88
C LYS A 121 19.35 -5.23 -16.61
N CYS A 122 18.14 -5.54 -16.17
CA CYS A 122 17.29 -6.58 -16.80
C CYS A 122 16.44 -6.05 -17.95
N ARG A 123 16.57 -4.79 -18.38
CA ARG A 123 15.77 -4.14 -19.43
C ARG A 123 14.26 -4.29 -19.19
N ALA A 124 13.86 -4.15 -17.93
CA ALA A 124 12.46 -4.39 -17.53
C ALA A 124 11.51 -3.32 -18.08
N TYR A 125 11.95 -2.06 -18.14
CA TYR A 125 11.17 -0.96 -18.71
C TYR A 125 10.95 -1.16 -20.20
N GLU A 126 12.01 -1.45 -20.96
CA GLU A 126 11.94 -1.70 -22.40
C GLU A 126 11.05 -2.91 -22.71
N THR A 127 11.14 -3.97 -21.90
CA THR A 127 10.27 -5.15 -22.03
C THR A 127 8.81 -4.80 -21.78
N ALA A 128 8.51 -3.98 -20.76
CA ALA A 128 7.14 -3.54 -20.50
C ALA A 128 6.60 -2.66 -21.62
N PHE A 129 7.40 -1.75 -22.19
CA PHE A 129 7.00 -0.95 -23.36
C PHE A 129 6.78 -1.81 -24.62
N ALA A 130 7.58 -2.87 -24.81
CA ALA A 130 7.35 -3.84 -25.88
C ALA A 130 6.02 -4.60 -25.69
N LEU A 131 5.73 -5.08 -24.47
CA LEU A 131 4.46 -5.73 -24.13
C LEU A 131 3.26 -4.79 -24.32
N LYS A 132 3.45 -3.49 -24.08
CA LYS A 132 2.44 -2.46 -24.39
C LYS A 132 2.22 -2.35 -25.89
N ALA A 133 3.28 -2.28 -26.68
CA ALA A 133 3.19 -2.24 -28.16
C ALA A 133 2.49 -3.49 -28.74
N GLU A 134 2.61 -4.64 -28.07
CA GLU A 134 1.93 -5.90 -28.40
C GLU A 134 0.45 -5.94 -27.92
N GLY A 135 -0.03 -4.89 -27.23
CA GLY A 135 -1.40 -4.81 -26.71
C GLY A 135 -1.64 -5.64 -25.44
N LYS A 136 -0.58 -6.16 -24.80
CA LYS A 136 -0.66 -6.93 -23.55
C LYS A 136 -0.75 -6.06 -22.31
N ILE A 137 -0.34 -4.79 -22.41
CA ILE A 137 -0.42 -3.76 -21.38
C ILE A 137 -1.01 -2.51 -22.04
N LYS A 138 -2.00 -1.87 -21.43
CA LYS A 138 -2.52 -0.59 -21.92
C LYS A 138 -1.67 0.59 -21.44
N HIS A 139 -1.30 0.60 -20.15
CA HIS A 139 -0.54 1.68 -19.52
C HIS A 139 0.61 1.12 -18.69
N VAL A 140 1.82 1.62 -18.91
CA VAL A 140 3.02 1.28 -18.11
C VAL A 140 3.24 2.35 -17.07
N GLY A 141 3.50 1.92 -15.83
CA GLY A 141 3.80 2.81 -14.72
C GLY A 141 4.82 2.25 -13.76
N ILE A 142 4.98 2.94 -12.64
CA ILE A 142 5.82 2.49 -11.52
C ILE A 142 5.04 2.58 -10.20
N SER A 143 5.34 1.71 -9.23
CA SER A 143 5.07 1.97 -7.82
C SER A 143 6.38 2.32 -7.13
N PHE A 144 6.38 3.41 -6.38
CA PHE A 144 7.60 4.08 -5.94
C PHE A 144 7.68 4.19 -4.41
N HIS A 145 8.86 3.88 -3.84
CA HIS A 145 9.12 3.85 -2.41
C HIS A 145 10.53 4.37 -2.08
N ASP A 146 10.82 5.62 -2.43
CA ASP A 146 12.11 6.26 -2.15
C ASP A 146 11.95 7.79 -2.11
N HIS A 147 13.03 8.53 -2.05
CA HIS A 147 13.06 9.98 -2.07
C HIS A 147 12.79 10.56 -3.47
N ALA A 148 12.30 11.78 -3.49
CA ALA A 148 11.89 12.48 -4.70
C ALA A 148 13.00 12.61 -5.77
N GLU A 149 14.26 12.68 -5.37
CA GLU A 149 15.42 12.72 -6.28
C GLU A 149 15.51 11.45 -7.15
N VAL A 150 15.27 10.28 -6.56
CA VAL A 150 15.28 9.00 -7.28
C VAL A 150 14.09 8.94 -8.26
N LEU A 151 12.93 9.45 -7.86
CA LEU A 151 11.76 9.54 -8.73
C LEU A 151 12.01 10.46 -9.92
N GLU A 152 12.61 11.63 -9.69
CA GLU A 152 13.01 12.59 -10.74
C GLU A 152 13.92 11.91 -11.76
N GLN A 153 14.93 11.15 -11.28
CA GLN A 153 15.84 10.41 -12.17
C GLN A 153 15.10 9.37 -13.01
N ILE A 154 14.22 8.56 -12.40
CA ILE A 154 13.48 7.51 -13.12
C ILE A 154 12.60 8.12 -14.22
N LEU A 155 11.87 9.19 -13.91
CA LEU A 155 10.97 9.83 -14.87
C LEU A 155 11.71 10.61 -15.96
N THR A 156 12.95 11.03 -15.69
CA THR A 156 13.84 11.63 -16.70
C THR A 156 14.40 10.56 -17.63
N ASP A 157 14.86 9.43 -17.09
CA ASP A 157 15.43 8.33 -17.88
C ASP A 157 14.35 7.59 -18.73
N TYR A 158 13.11 7.52 -18.22
CA TYR A 158 11.98 6.83 -18.87
C TYR A 158 10.74 7.73 -18.94
N PRO A 159 10.76 8.75 -19.82
CA PRO A 159 9.62 9.68 -19.98
C PRO A 159 8.34 9.00 -20.52
N GLU A 160 8.43 7.78 -21.04
CA GLU A 160 7.31 6.96 -21.52
C GLU A 160 6.47 6.37 -20.36
N ILE A 161 6.93 6.41 -19.12
CA ILE A 161 6.12 6.06 -17.93
C ILE A 161 4.88 6.95 -17.91
N GLU A 162 3.71 6.33 -17.77
CA GLU A 162 2.43 7.04 -17.90
C GLU A 162 1.78 7.38 -16.57
N VAL A 163 2.04 6.58 -15.51
CA VAL A 163 1.46 6.77 -14.17
C VAL A 163 2.49 6.44 -13.09
N VAL A 164 2.34 7.08 -11.95
CA VAL A 164 3.19 6.83 -10.78
C VAL A 164 2.32 6.54 -9.56
N GLN A 165 2.55 5.40 -8.94
CA GLN A 165 1.93 5.05 -7.65
C GLN A 165 2.87 5.46 -6.52
N ILE A 166 2.43 6.36 -5.64
CA ILE A 166 3.20 6.84 -4.49
C ILE A 166 2.43 6.65 -3.19
N GLN A 167 3.16 6.55 -2.09
CA GLN A 167 2.62 6.65 -0.75
C GLN A 167 2.17 8.09 -0.48
N PHE A 168 0.89 8.27 -0.09
CA PHE A 168 0.34 9.61 0.09
C PHE A 168 -0.82 9.62 1.08
N ASN A 169 -0.59 10.25 2.22
CA ASN A 169 -1.60 10.49 3.26
C ASN A 169 -1.23 11.73 4.07
N TYR A 170 -2.12 12.20 4.91
CA TYR A 170 -1.91 13.46 5.62
C TYR A 170 -0.78 13.41 6.65
N VAL A 171 -0.39 12.24 7.18
CA VAL A 171 0.73 12.15 8.13
C VAL A 171 2.08 12.15 7.39
N ASP A 172 2.17 11.42 6.27
CA ASP A 172 3.39 11.29 5.48
C ASP A 172 3.63 12.49 4.55
N TYR A 173 2.63 13.34 4.35
CA TYR A 173 2.67 14.46 3.39
C TYR A 173 3.90 15.35 3.59
N ASP A 174 4.20 15.74 4.83
CA ASP A 174 5.36 16.56 5.19
C ASP A 174 6.45 15.75 5.94
N ASP A 175 6.41 14.41 5.87
CA ASP A 175 7.41 13.57 6.51
C ASP A 175 8.68 13.51 5.65
N PRO A 176 9.84 13.96 6.17
CA PRO A 176 11.09 14.00 5.40
C PRO A 176 11.63 12.62 5.04
N ALA A 177 11.23 11.55 5.74
CA ALA A 177 11.65 10.19 5.43
C ALA A 177 10.84 9.58 4.28
N VAL A 178 9.58 9.98 4.11
CA VAL A 178 8.69 9.48 3.05
C VAL A 178 8.66 10.42 1.85
N GLN A 179 8.73 11.73 2.07
CA GLN A 179 8.71 12.78 1.04
C GLN A 179 7.50 12.68 0.11
N SER A 180 6.30 12.42 0.68
CA SER A 180 5.10 12.26 -0.14
C SER A 180 4.78 13.50 -0.97
N ARG A 181 4.90 14.70 -0.40
CA ARG A 181 4.69 15.97 -1.09
C ARG A 181 5.69 16.16 -2.22
N GLU A 182 6.97 15.99 -1.93
CA GLU A 182 8.05 16.17 -2.90
C GLU A 182 7.91 15.18 -4.07
N CYS A 183 7.58 13.91 -3.79
CA CYS A 183 7.29 12.91 -4.83
C CYS A 183 6.05 13.30 -5.67
N TYR A 184 4.99 13.78 -5.03
CA TYR A 184 3.82 14.29 -5.73
C TYR A 184 4.18 15.48 -6.64
N GLU A 185 4.99 16.41 -6.17
CA GLU A 185 5.44 17.57 -6.97
C GLU A 185 6.30 17.15 -8.16
N VAL A 186 7.15 16.11 -8.02
CA VAL A 186 7.87 15.50 -9.15
C VAL A 186 6.88 14.99 -10.19
N CYS A 187 5.90 14.19 -9.77
CA CYS A 187 4.88 13.68 -10.69
C CYS A 187 4.16 14.82 -11.43
N ARG A 188 3.81 15.90 -10.71
CA ARG A 188 3.15 17.08 -11.30
C ARG A 188 4.02 17.78 -12.34
N ARG A 189 5.32 17.98 -12.06
CA ARG A 189 6.27 18.59 -13.02
C ARG A 189 6.41 17.78 -14.30
N HIS A 190 6.44 16.44 -14.17
CA HIS A 190 6.51 15.52 -15.31
C HIS A 190 5.14 15.27 -15.98
N GLY A 191 4.06 15.89 -15.50
CA GLY A 191 2.70 15.67 -16.02
C GLY A 191 2.17 14.27 -15.84
N LYS A 192 2.65 13.53 -14.82
CA LYS A 192 2.24 12.15 -14.56
C LYS A 192 1.06 12.11 -13.58
N PRO A 193 -0.05 11.46 -13.95
CA PRO A 193 -1.11 11.15 -13.02
C PRO A 193 -0.62 10.26 -11.87
N VAL A 194 -1.16 10.50 -10.68
CA VAL A 194 -0.76 9.81 -9.46
C VAL A 194 -1.81 8.79 -9.04
N LEU A 195 -1.33 7.57 -8.75
CA LEU A 195 -2.07 6.56 -8.00
C LEU A 195 -1.61 6.65 -6.54
N VAL A 196 -2.54 6.74 -5.61
CA VAL A 196 -2.21 6.80 -4.19
C VAL A 196 -2.25 5.41 -3.58
N MET A 197 -1.17 4.99 -2.94
CA MET A 197 -1.13 3.88 -1.99
C MET A 197 -0.99 4.39 -0.56
N GLU A 198 -1.34 3.56 0.43
CA GLU A 198 -1.29 3.89 1.86
C GLU A 198 -2.12 5.13 2.28
N PRO A 199 -3.32 5.36 1.73
CA PRO A 199 -4.12 6.54 2.09
C PRO A 199 -4.51 6.55 3.57
N VAL A 200 -4.60 5.37 4.20
CA VAL A 200 -4.92 5.20 5.63
C VAL A 200 -3.73 4.67 6.43
N LYS A 201 -2.50 4.72 5.87
CA LYS A 201 -1.25 4.30 6.53
C LYS A 201 -1.36 2.93 7.22
N GLY A 202 -1.73 1.91 6.44
CA GLY A 202 -1.88 0.53 6.95
C GLY A 202 -2.99 0.34 7.98
N GLY A 203 -3.85 1.32 8.18
CA GLY A 203 -4.91 1.34 9.20
C GLY A 203 -4.64 2.29 10.37
N ASN A 204 -3.42 2.83 10.51
CA ASN A 204 -3.07 3.77 11.58
C ASN A 204 -3.91 5.05 11.58
N LEU A 205 -4.39 5.48 10.40
CA LEU A 205 -5.26 6.65 10.25
C LEU A 205 -6.76 6.30 10.39
N VAL A 206 -7.07 5.06 10.69
CA VAL A 206 -8.42 4.60 11.05
C VAL A 206 -8.51 4.36 12.55
N ASN A 207 -7.50 3.67 13.10
CA ASN A 207 -7.36 3.38 14.52
C ASN A 207 -6.58 4.50 15.21
N LEU A 208 -7.19 5.66 15.29
CA LEU A 208 -6.56 6.86 15.84
C LEU A 208 -6.44 6.78 17.37
N PRO A 209 -5.38 7.38 17.94
CA PRO A 209 -5.34 7.71 19.37
C PRO A 209 -6.56 8.52 19.79
N GLU A 210 -7.01 8.35 21.05
CA GLU A 210 -8.25 8.97 21.54
C GLU A 210 -8.29 10.49 21.34
N GLU A 211 -7.18 11.16 21.58
CA GLU A 211 -7.06 12.61 21.40
C GLU A 211 -7.26 13.02 19.93
N ALA A 212 -6.61 12.30 18.99
CA ALA A 212 -6.76 12.55 17.57
C ALA A 212 -8.17 12.21 17.07
N ARG A 213 -8.76 11.14 17.60
CA ARG A 213 -10.12 10.74 17.26
C ARG A 213 -11.15 11.78 17.66
N LYS A 214 -11.07 12.34 18.86
CA LYS A 214 -11.96 13.41 19.33
C LYS A 214 -11.99 14.61 18.38
N VAL A 215 -10.84 14.99 17.82
CA VAL A 215 -10.76 16.11 16.86
C VAL A 215 -11.60 15.84 15.62
N LEU A 216 -11.62 14.60 15.10
CA LEU A 216 -12.43 14.27 13.94
C LEU A 216 -13.91 14.02 14.29
N ASP A 217 -14.19 13.43 15.45
CA ASP A 217 -15.56 13.15 15.90
C ASP A 217 -16.36 14.47 16.10
N GLU A 218 -15.71 15.58 16.49
CA GLU A 218 -16.33 16.90 16.62
C GLU A 218 -16.86 17.46 15.27
N LEU A 219 -16.35 16.97 14.14
CA LEU A 219 -16.80 17.40 12.81
C LEU A 219 -18.13 16.77 12.39
N HIS A 220 -18.52 15.65 13.00
CA HIS A 220 -19.72 14.87 12.65
C HIS A 220 -19.84 14.49 11.16
N GLY A 221 -18.70 14.42 10.44
CA GLY A 221 -18.62 14.34 8.98
C GLY A 221 -18.22 12.97 8.40
N GLY A 222 -18.15 11.93 9.20
CA GLY A 222 -17.83 10.57 8.73
C GLY A 222 -16.75 9.85 9.54
N SER A 223 -16.33 8.69 9.05
CA SER A 223 -15.30 7.88 9.68
C SER A 223 -13.90 8.51 9.58
N PRO A 224 -12.94 8.17 10.45
CA PRO A 224 -11.54 8.59 10.28
C PRO A 224 -10.97 8.23 8.90
N ALA A 225 -11.38 7.10 8.32
CA ALA A 225 -11.00 6.71 6.96
C ALA A 225 -11.47 7.73 5.92
N SER A 226 -12.66 8.31 6.10
CA SER A 226 -13.21 9.29 5.16
C SER A 226 -12.32 10.53 5.05
N TYR A 227 -11.80 11.03 6.17
CA TYR A 227 -10.91 12.19 6.17
C TYR A 227 -9.57 11.88 5.51
N ALA A 228 -9.01 10.69 5.77
CA ALA A 228 -7.72 10.28 5.20
C ALA A 228 -7.81 10.06 3.68
N ILE A 229 -8.83 9.36 3.21
CA ILE A 229 -9.04 9.06 1.79
C ILE A 229 -9.42 10.33 1.02
N ARG A 230 -10.32 11.15 1.56
CA ARG A 230 -10.72 12.41 0.94
C ARG A 230 -9.58 13.44 0.91
N PHE A 231 -8.71 13.46 1.94
CA PHE A 231 -7.48 14.25 1.90
C PHE A 231 -6.66 13.89 0.67
N ALA A 232 -6.32 12.62 0.50
CA ALA A 232 -5.51 12.17 -0.63
C ALA A 232 -6.20 12.44 -1.98
N ALA A 233 -7.49 12.13 -2.09
CA ALA A 233 -8.26 12.30 -3.33
C ALA A 233 -8.46 13.75 -3.75
N GLY A 234 -8.33 14.71 -2.82
CA GLY A 234 -8.58 16.14 -3.06
C GLY A 234 -7.47 16.88 -3.81
N PHE A 235 -6.31 16.26 -4.04
CA PHE A 235 -5.20 16.93 -4.72
C PHE A 235 -5.30 16.84 -6.25
N PRO A 236 -5.01 17.94 -6.97
CA PRO A 236 -4.99 17.94 -8.44
C PRO A 236 -4.03 16.91 -9.01
N GLY A 237 -4.45 16.12 -10.00
CA GLY A 237 -3.63 15.09 -10.64
C GLY A 237 -3.56 13.76 -9.89
N ILE A 238 -4.21 13.64 -8.73
CA ILE A 238 -4.51 12.32 -8.15
C ILE A 238 -5.60 11.68 -9.02
N MET A 239 -5.20 10.63 -9.71
CA MET A 239 -6.09 9.88 -10.61
C MET A 239 -6.87 8.80 -9.85
N MET A 240 -6.24 8.19 -8.86
CA MET A 240 -6.79 7.04 -8.14
C MET A 240 -6.28 7.00 -6.71
N VAL A 241 -7.17 6.74 -5.76
CA VAL A 241 -6.82 6.40 -4.37
C VAL A 241 -7.14 4.94 -4.13
N LEU A 242 -6.13 4.15 -3.76
CA LEU A 242 -6.26 2.71 -3.55
C LEU A 242 -6.45 2.42 -2.06
N SER A 243 -7.55 1.79 -1.70
CA SER A 243 -7.80 1.33 -0.33
C SER A 243 -7.88 -0.20 -0.26
N GLY A 244 -7.11 -0.78 0.65
CA GLY A 244 -7.29 -2.17 1.05
C GLY A 244 -8.49 -2.27 1.98
N MET A 245 -9.48 -3.08 1.61
CA MET A 245 -10.70 -3.30 2.39
C MET A 245 -10.82 -4.79 2.68
N SER A 246 -10.91 -5.15 3.96
CA SER A 246 -10.94 -6.55 4.43
C SER A 246 -12.32 -7.01 4.89
N SER A 247 -13.32 -6.14 4.76
CA SER A 247 -14.73 -6.47 5.08
C SER A 247 -15.70 -5.63 4.25
N MET A 248 -16.92 -6.14 4.12
CA MET A 248 -18.03 -5.42 3.49
C MET A 248 -18.35 -4.10 4.21
N GLU A 249 -18.16 -4.05 5.52
CA GLU A 249 -18.39 -2.83 6.32
C GLU A 249 -17.42 -1.72 5.91
N GLN A 250 -16.12 -2.01 5.84
CA GLN A 250 -15.09 -1.06 5.37
C GLN A 250 -15.37 -0.60 3.94
N MET A 251 -15.79 -1.51 3.07
CA MET A 251 -16.15 -1.17 1.70
C MET A 251 -17.35 -0.22 1.66
N LYS A 252 -18.44 -0.54 2.37
CA LYS A 252 -19.62 0.33 2.43
C LYS A 252 -19.29 1.71 2.97
N ASP A 253 -18.48 1.80 4.03
CA ASP A 253 -18.03 3.07 4.57
C ASP A 253 -17.26 3.87 3.50
N ASN A 254 -16.22 3.29 2.90
CA ASN A 254 -15.40 3.98 1.92
C ASN A 254 -16.20 4.42 0.68
N LEU A 255 -17.10 3.59 0.17
CA LEU A 255 -17.90 3.93 -1.00
C LEU A 255 -18.96 5.00 -0.68
N SER A 256 -19.42 5.11 0.56
CA SER A 256 -20.46 6.07 0.96
C SER A 256 -20.04 7.52 0.68
N TYR A 257 -18.78 7.87 0.86
CA TYR A 257 -18.25 9.22 0.63
C TYR A 257 -17.46 9.35 -0.68
N MET A 258 -17.01 8.23 -1.27
CA MET A 258 -16.31 8.29 -2.57
C MET A 258 -17.25 8.20 -3.77
N LYS A 259 -18.50 7.77 -3.57
CA LYS A 259 -19.50 7.69 -4.64
C LYS A 259 -19.81 9.07 -5.22
N ASP A 260 -20.04 10.05 -4.34
CA ASP A 260 -20.30 11.45 -4.67
C ASP A 260 -19.20 12.32 -4.02
N PHE A 261 -17.96 12.04 -4.41
CA PHE A 261 -16.75 12.60 -3.81
C PHE A 261 -16.78 14.11 -3.69
N GLN A 262 -16.50 14.58 -2.47
CA GLN A 262 -16.23 15.98 -2.17
C GLN A 262 -14.87 16.09 -1.48
N PRO A 263 -13.97 17.00 -1.90
CA PRO A 263 -12.72 17.25 -1.19
C PRO A 263 -12.99 17.75 0.24
N LEU A 264 -12.00 17.67 1.10
CA LEU A 264 -12.08 18.24 2.44
C LEU A 264 -12.27 19.76 2.34
N ASN A 265 -13.19 20.31 3.14
CA ASN A 265 -13.35 21.75 3.31
C ASN A 265 -12.29 22.32 4.28
N GLU A 266 -12.26 23.66 4.44
CA GLU A 266 -11.26 24.32 5.27
C GLU A 266 -11.29 23.86 6.74
N THR A 267 -12.47 23.67 7.32
CA THR A 267 -12.62 23.20 8.71
C THR A 267 -12.10 21.76 8.88
N GLU A 268 -12.41 20.88 7.93
CA GLU A 268 -11.90 19.51 7.92
C GLU A 268 -10.37 19.47 7.74
N LEU A 269 -9.81 20.32 6.88
CA LEU A 269 -8.36 20.44 6.69
C LEU A 269 -7.65 20.95 7.96
N GLU A 270 -8.25 21.90 8.69
CA GLU A 270 -7.71 22.35 9.97
C GLU A 270 -7.75 21.26 11.03
N ALA A 271 -8.82 20.47 11.08
CA ALA A 271 -8.89 19.31 11.97
C ALA A 271 -7.83 18.25 11.64
N VAL A 272 -7.62 17.96 10.36
CA VAL A 272 -6.55 17.06 9.90
C VAL A 272 -5.17 17.58 10.32
N LYS A 273 -4.90 18.89 10.23
CA LYS A 273 -3.65 19.49 10.73
C LYS A 273 -3.45 19.30 12.24
N LYS A 274 -4.53 19.40 13.03
CA LYS A 274 -4.46 19.10 14.47
C LYS A 274 -4.12 17.64 14.72
N VAL A 275 -4.76 16.72 13.98
CA VAL A 275 -4.44 15.28 14.04
C VAL A 275 -2.97 15.02 13.68
N GLN A 276 -2.44 15.63 12.62
CA GLN A 276 -1.01 15.56 12.27
C GLN A 276 -0.12 16.00 13.43
N SER A 277 -0.49 17.09 14.11
CA SER A 277 0.29 17.61 15.24
C SER A 277 0.29 16.64 16.42
N ILE A 278 -0.82 15.98 16.69
CA ILE A 278 -0.93 14.94 17.73
C ILE A 278 -0.01 13.77 17.39
N PHE A 279 -0.05 13.25 16.15
CA PHE A 279 0.83 12.15 15.73
C PHE A 279 2.31 12.51 15.85
N ARG A 280 2.70 13.72 15.46
CA ARG A 280 4.08 14.21 15.61
C ARG A 280 4.53 14.28 17.08
N GLY A 281 3.58 14.55 17.98
CA GLY A 281 3.84 14.59 19.45
C GLY A 281 3.97 13.19 20.07
N MET A 282 3.43 12.13 19.47
CA MET A 282 3.37 10.79 20.07
C MET A 282 4.61 9.92 19.82
N ASN A 283 5.49 10.31 18.91
CA ASN A 283 6.70 9.54 18.55
C ASN A 283 6.43 8.06 18.23
N LEU A 284 5.30 7.75 17.60
CA LEU A 284 4.92 6.38 17.22
C LEU A 284 5.79 5.85 16.09
N ILE A 285 5.97 4.51 16.05
CA ILE A 285 6.65 3.84 14.95
C ILE A 285 5.72 3.86 13.72
N PRO A 286 6.05 4.57 12.63
CA PRO A 286 5.15 4.76 11.48
C PRO A 286 5.17 3.54 10.52
N CYS A 287 4.99 2.34 11.05
CA CYS A 287 4.98 1.10 10.27
C CYS A 287 3.62 0.89 9.58
N THR A 288 3.63 0.60 8.28
CA THR A 288 2.42 0.31 7.48
C THR A 288 2.05 -1.17 7.41
N ALA A 289 2.76 -2.03 8.10
CA ALA A 289 2.56 -3.49 8.12
C ALA A 289 2.60 -4.14 6.73
N CYS A 290 3.41 -3.63 5.80
CA CYS A 290 3.58 -4.19 4.44
C CYS A 290 4.31 -5.55 4.42
N ARG A 291 5.00 -5.93 5.50
CA ARG A 291 5.70 -7.21 5.75
C ARG A 291 6.93 -7.49 4.88
N TYR A 292 7.37 -6.61 4.00
CA TYR A 292 8.59 -6.82 3.20
C TYR A 292 9.85 -7.09 4.05
N CYS A 293 9.90 -6.53 5.26
CA CYS A 293 10.99 -6.76 6.20
C CYS A 293 10.96 -8.17 6.82
N THR A 294 9.82 -8.84 6.86
CA THR A 294 9.63 -10.16 7.48
C THR A 294 10.18 -11.27 6.56
N ASP A 295 9.91 -11.21 5.27
CA ASP A 295 10.26 -12.24 4.29
C ASP A 295 11.79 -12.43 4.18
N GLY A 296 12.54 -11.34 4.32
CA GLY A 296 14.02 -11.36 4.30
C GLY A 296 14.69 -11.59 5.66
N CYS A 297 13.92 -11.72 6.75
CA CYS A 297 14.47 -11.85 8.09
C CYS A 297 14.97 -13.28 8.37
N PRO A 298 16.29 -13.50 8.58
CA PRO A 298 16.84 -14.85 8.84
C PRO A 298 16.39 -15.43 10.19
N ARG A 299 15.90 -14.57 11.11
CA ARG A 299 15.33 -14.97 12.40
C ARG A 299 13.80 -15.03 12.36
N GLN A 300 13.19 -14.72 11.24
CA GLN A 300 11.72 -14.74 11.07
C GLN A 300 10.97 -13.94 12.13
N ILE A 301 11.54 -12.81 12.57
CA ILE A 301 10.91 -11.91 13.54
C ILE A 301 9.69 -11.26 12.88
N ALA A 302 8.56 -11.27 13.57
CA ALA A 302 7.31 -10.65 13.12
C ALA A 302 7.37 -9.11 13.30
N ILE A 303 8.33 -8.46 12.64
CA ILE A 303 8.72 -7.05 12.85
C ILE A 303 7.51 -6.10 12.86
N PRO A 304 6.58 -6.13 11.89
CA PRO A 304 5.43 -5.24 11.89
C PRO A 304 4.50 -5.44 13.08
N ASP A 305 4.35 -6.68 13.52
CA ASP A 305 3.48 -7.02 14.65
C ASP A 305 4.08 -6.51 15.97
N LEU A 306 5.41 -6.64 16.13
CA LEU A 306 6.12 -6.08 17.30
C LEU A 306 6.05 -4.54 17.31
N PHE A 307 6.11 -3.89 16.15
CA PHE A 307 5.93 -2.44 16.04
C PHE A 307 4.52 -2.00 16.40
N ALA A 308 3.51 -2.75 15.96
CA ALA A 308 2.11 -2.49 16.32
C ALA A 308 1.90 -2.61 17.84
N VAL A 309 2.46 -3.65 18.46
CA VAL A 309 2.38 -3.85 19.92
C VAL A 309 3.08 -2.71 20.68
N MET A 310 4.26 -2.26 20.20
CA MET A 310 4.96 -1.12 20.79
C MET A 310 4.13 0.17 20.70
N ASN A 311 3.54 0.44 19.54
CA ASN A 311 2.64 1.57 19.37
C ASN A 311 1.42 1.49 20.28
N THR A 312 0.80 0.30 20.40
CA THR A 312 -0.30 0.06 21.34
C THR A 312 0.12 0.34 22.77
N LYS A 313 1.31 -0.10 23.19
CA LYS A 313 1.86 0.19 24.51
C LYS A 313 2.03 1.69 24.75
N GLN A 314 2.54 2.41 23.75
CA GLN A 314 2.73 3.86 23.82
C GLN A 314 1.42 4.64 23.87
N ILE A 315 0.37 4.15 23.17
CA ILE A 315 -0.94 4.84 23.11
C ILE A 315 -1.77 4.59 24.36
N TYR A 316 -1.86 3.33 24.80
CA TYR A 316 -2.83 2.91 25.81
C TYR A 316 -2.22 2.62 27.18
N HIS A 317 -0.89 2.44 27.26
CA HIS A 317 -0.14 2.13 28.49
C HIS A 317 -0.70 0.92 29.26
N ASP A 318 -1.42 0.01 28.59
CA ASP A 318 -2.10 -1.11 29.20
C ASP A 318 -1.29 -2.41 29.20
N TRP A 319 -1.71 -3.38 30.01
CA TRP A 319 -1.09 -4.69 30.13
C TRP A 319 -1.34 -5.59 28.91
N ASN A 320 -2.32 -5.30 28.07
CA ASN A 320 -2.62 -6.12 26.90
C ASN A 320 -1.45 -6.16 25.93
N ALA A 321 -0.74 -5.04 25.76
CA ALA A 321 0.44 -5.00 24.92
C ALA A 321 1.51 -5.98 25.40
N ASP A 322 1.76 -6.05 26.71
CA ASP A 322 2.71 -7.01 27.31
C ASP A 322 2.25 -8.45 27.09
N PHE A 323 0.95 -8.72 27.28
CA PHE A 323 0.37 -10.04 27.02
C PHE A 323 0.53 -10.46 25.56
N TYR A 324 0.17 -9.60 24.60
CA TYR A 324 0.29 -9.89 23.18
C TYR A 324 1.73 -10.08 22.75
N TYR A 325 2.66 -9.24 23.23
CA TYR A 325 4.07 -9.42 22.96
C TYR A 325 4.54 -10.81 23.41
N ASN A 326 4.36 -11.14 24.68
CA ASN A 326 4.95 -12.34 25.28
C ASN A 326 4.24 -13.64 24.90
N ASN A 327 2.91 -13.62 24.68
CA ASN A 327 2.12 -14.85 24.55
C ASN A 327 1.60 -15.08 23.12
N VAL A 328 1.38 -14.03 22.34
CA VAL A 328 0.82 -14.16 21.00
C VAL A 328 1.91 -14.09 19.95
N TYR A 329 2.73 -13.03 19.95
CA TYR A 329 3.69 -12.78 18.86
C TYR A 329 5.05 -13.43 19.08
N THR A 330 5.49 -13.55 20.33
CA THR A 330 6.81 -14.13 20.66
C THR A 330 6.74 -15.39 21.51
N GLY A 331 5.55 -15.92 21.79
CA GLY A 331 5.35 -17.10 22.64
C GLY A 331 6.04 -18.38 22.14
N THR A 332 6.32 -18.46 20.84
CA THR A 332 7.07 -19.56 20.21
C THR A 332 8.54 -19.21 19.89
N GLY A 333 9.09 -18.14 20.48
CA GLY A 333 10.36 -17.53 20.15
C GLY A 333 10.23 -16.42 19.09
N ARG A 334 11.34 -16.03 18.46
CA ARG A 334 11.40 -14.94 17.48
C ARG A 334 11.17 -13.57 18.11
N ARG A 335 11.77 -13.37 19.26
CA ARG A 335 11.72 -12.12 20.05
C ARG A 335 12.45 -10.98 19.35
N ALA A 336 12.21 -9.75 19.77
CA ALA A 336 12.95 -8.60 19.28
C ALA A 336 14.46 -8.72 19.52
N SER A 337 14.86 -9.28 20.69
CA SER A 337 16.25 -9.57 21.04
C SER A 337 16.94 -10.66 20.18
N ASP A 338 16.17 -11.49 19.46
CA ASP A 338 16.75 -12.47 18.52
C ASP A 338 17.35 -11.82 17.27
N CYS A 339 17.24 -10.50 17.13
CA CYS A 339 17.76 -9.77 15.98
C CYS A 339 19.30 -9.83 15.91
N ILE A 340 19.82 -10.42 14.84
CA ILE A 340 21.27 -10.51 14.55
C ILE A 340 21.86 -9.25 13.89
N GLN A 341 21.14 -8.17 13.84
CA GLN A 341 21.58 -6.87 13.33
C GLN A 341 22.05 -6.86 11.86
N CYS A 342 21.55 -7.78 11.01
CA CYS A 342 22.02 -7.94 9.64
C CYS A 342 21.57 -6.84 8.66
N GLY A 343 20.60 -6.01 9.03
CA GLY A 343 20.12 -4.85 8.25
C GLY A 343 19.29 -5.17 7.00
N ARG A 344 18.97 -6.43 6.72
CA ARG A 344 18.15 -6.81 5.53
C ARG A 344 16.75 -6.19 5.57
N CYS A 345 16.14 -6.14 6.74
CA CYS A 345 14.82 -5.56 6.97
C CYS A 345 14.77 -4.05 6.68
N GLU A 346 15.81 -3.31 7.03
CA GLU A 346 15.90 -1.86 6.76
C GLU A 346 16.03 -1.57 5.26
N LYS A 347 16.81 -2.40 4.54
CA LYS A 347 16.93 -2.30 3.08
C LYS A 347 15.62 -2.59 2.35
N ALA A 348 14.77 -3.45 2.92
CA ALA A 348 13.48 -3.81 2.35
C ALA A 348 12.33 -2.90 2.81
N CYS A 349 12.56 -2.00 3.77
CA CYS A 349 11.50 -1.19 4.36
C CYS A 349 11.17 0.02 3.50
N PRO A 350 9.95 0.12 2.93
CA PRO A 350 9.54 1.29 2.15
C PRO A 350 9.38 2.57 2.99
N GLN A 351 9.30 2.43 4.32
CA GLN A 351 9.21 3.55 5.26
C GLN A 351 10.57 3.98 5.80
N HIS A 352 11.66 3.39 5.32
CA HIS A 352 13.04 3.66 5.76
C HIS A 352 13.24 3.64 7.29
N LEU A 353 12.48 2.80 7.99
CA LEU A 353 12.52 2.72 9.44
C LEU A 353 13.86 2.16 9.94
N PRO A 354 14.43 2.71 11.01
CA PRO A 354 15.64 2.19 11.66
C PRO A 354 15.30 0.92 12.47
N ILE A 355 14.94 -0.15 11.75
CA ILE A 355 14.31 -1.36 12.32
C ILE A 355 15.18 -2.01 13.40
N ARG A 356 16.49 -2.06 13.20
CA ARG A 356 17.42 -2.65 14.18
C ARG A 356 17.41 -1.90 15.49
N LYS A 357 17.43 -0.56 15.44
CA LYS A 357 17.33 0.30 16.63
C LYS A 357 15.99 0.10 17.32
N LEU A 358 14.89 0.13 16.56
CA LEU A 358 13.54 -0.07 17.08
C LEU A 358 13.35 -1.44 17.73
N LEU A 359 13.91 -2.51 17.16
CA LEU A 359 13.87 -3.84 17.78
C LEU A 359 14.65 -3.88 19.10
N THR A 360 15.76 -3.15 19.21
CA THR A 360 16.50 -3.01 20.48
C THR A 360 15.65 -2.28 21.55
N GLU A 361 14.95 -1.22 21.16
CA GLU A 361 14.05 -0.47 22.05
C GLU A 361 12.85 -1.33 22.48
N ILE A 362 12.26 -2.10 21.58
CA ILE A 362 11.18 -3.05 21.87
C ILE A 362 11.65 -4.13 22.84
N ALA A 363 12.82 -4.71 22.61
CA ALA A 363 13.39 -5.69 23.53
C ALA A 363 13.60 -5.08 24.95
N ALA A 364 14.10 -3.85 25.01
CA ALA A 364 14.26 -3.14 26.27
C ALA A 364 12.93 -2.85 26.98
N GLU A 365 11.83 -2.65 26.26
CA GLU A 365 10.51 -2.41 26.84
C GLU A 365 9.84 -3.69 27.34
N PHE A 366 9.79 -4.74 26.50
CA PHE A 366 8.97 -5.93 26.76
C PHE A 366 9.72 -7.12 27.35
N GLU A 367 11.07 -7.14 27.27
CA GLU A 367 11.89 -8.28 27.71
C GLU A 367 12.67 -7.97 28.99
N LYS A 368 12.17 -7.03 29.80
CA LYS A 368 12.70 -6.75 31.14
C LYS A 368 12.56 -8.01 32.00
N GLN A 369 13.68 -8.49 32.54
CA GLN A 369 13.72 -9.59 33.52
C GLN A 369 13.13 -9.17 34.86
#